data_5d54d81fe9747435900d2b6f7cf318d8
#
_entry.id   5d54d81fe9747435900d2b6f7cf318d8
#
_cell.length_a   1.000
_cell.length_b   1.000
_cell.length_c   1.000
_cell.angle_alpha   90.00
_cell.angle_beta   90.00
_cell.angle_gamma   90.00
#
_symmetry.space_group_name_H-M   'P 1'
#
loop_
_entity.id
_entity.type
_entity.pdbx_description
1 polymer ?
#
loop_
_entity_poly.entity_id
_entity_poly.type
_entity_poly.pdbx_seq_one_letter_code
_entity_poly.pdbx_strand_id
1 'polypeptide(L)'
;PTTAFDGAEYFVGGLQDNGTHLFSNADPGINSSVETYGGDGAYSFFDQDGTDQYYIRNYVYNNGINLYNLSNNQSITINSESSSIGSFINPQGLDSNLDILYSNYSSGSDAAIRRYAGIKSQGTIEKTSLTSTELVSRPTAFTVSPYTTSSSTLLVGTVLGDIIKLENAEATPTWTNIETLNVIVGSISDVEYGASENDIFVTVHN
;
A
#
# COMPACT_ATOMS: atom_id res chain seq x y z
N PRO A 1 11.78 -2.39 5.35
CA PRO A 1 12.28 -2.71 6.68
C PRO A 1 12.05 -1.55 7.63
N THR A 2 11.95 -1.81 8.91
CA THR A 2 11.89 -0.80 9.96
C THR A 2 12.84 -1.19 11.09
N THR A 3 13.28 -0.22 11.89
CA THR A 3 14.10 -0.47 13.06
C THR A 3 13.22 -0.54 14.30
N ALA A 4 13.32 -1.64 15.06
CA ALA A 4 12.60 -1.78 16.31
C ALA A 4 13.17 -0.84 17.40
N PHE A 5 12.43 -0.67 18.51
CA PHE A 5 12.86 0.16 19.64
C PHE A 5 14.19 -0.30 20.26
N ASP A 6 14.57 -1.56 20.12
CA ASP A 6 15.84 -2.11 20.58
C ASP A 6 16.96 -2.03 19.53
N GLY A 7 16.69 -1.42 18.38
CA GLY A 7 17.62 -1.30 17.27
C GLY A 7 17.68 -2.51 16.33
N ALA A 8 16.90 -3.56 16.57
CA ALA A 8 16.81 -4.69 15.65
C ALA A 8 16.08 -4.29 14.35
N GLU A 9 16.50 -4.88 13.24
CA GLU A 9 15.84 -4.67 11.96
C GLU A 9 14.71 -5.68 11.76
N TYR A 10 13.53 -5.18 11.43
CA TYR A 10 12.39 -6.00 11.05
C TYR A 10 12.17 -5.97 9.54
N PHE A 11 11.78 -7.11 8.99
CA PHE A 11 11.28 -7.25 7.63
C PHE A 11 9.95 -7.99 7.64
N VAL A 12 9.04 -7.59 6.77
CA VAL A 12 7.80 -8.31 6.51
C VAL A 12 7.64 -8.51 5.01
N GLY A 13 7.14 -9.65 4.60
CA GLY A 13 6.90 -9.96 3.20
C GLY A 13 5.80 -10.97 3.02
N GLY A 14 4.96 -10.74 2.01
CA GLY A 14 3.97 -11.70 1.56
C GLY A 14 4.55 -12.63 0.50
N LEU A 15 4.20 -13.91 0.57
CA LEU A 15 4.62 -14.95 -0.35
C LEU A 15 3.41 -15.76 -0.79
N GLN A 16 3.28 -15.98 -2.08
CA GLN A 16 2.22 -16.84 -2.61
C GLN A 16 2.37 -18.26 -2.05
N ASP A 17 1.26 -18.86 -1.63
CA ASP A 17 1.16 -20.20 -1.04
C ASP A 17 1.94 -20.40 0.29
N ASN A 18 2.64 -19.38 0.79
CA ASN A 18 3.44 -19.45 2.01
C ASN A 18 3.11 -18.34 3.02
N GLY A 19 2.06 -17.58 2.78
CA GLY A 19 1.55 -16.59 3.72
C GLY A 19 2.41 -15.33 3.86
N THR A 20 2.25 -14.67 4.99
CA THR A 20 3.04 -13.49 5.35
C THR A 20 4.06 -13.85 6.41
N HIS A 21 5.33 -13.55 6.16
CA HIS A 21 6.45 -13.83 7.04
C HIS A 21 7.03 -12.57 7.65
N LEU A 22 7.30 -12.63 8.95
CA LEU A 22 7.96 -11.60 9.72
C LEU A 22 9.36 -12.07 10.13
N PHE A 23 10.36 -11.26 9.88
CA PHE A 23 11.70 -11.36 10.45
C PHE A 23 11.83 -10.29 11.53
N SER A 24 12.03 -10.70 12.77
CA SER A 24 12.10 -9.78 13.93
C SER A 24 13.51 -9.39 14.34
N ASN A 25 14.52 -9.99 13.73
CA ASN A 25 15.91 -9.63 13.88
C ASN A 25 16.65 -10.04 12.60
N ALA A 26 17.10 -9.07 11.85
CA ALA A 26 17.81 -9.26 10.58
C ALA A 26 19.31 -9.01 10.70
N ASP A 27 19.91 -9.22 11.88
CA ASP A 27 21.34 -9.19 12.09
C ASP A 27 22.08 -10.14 11.14
N PRO A 28 23.35 -9.88 10.81
CA PRO A 28 24.13 -10.75 9.93
C PRO A 28 24.11 -12.21 10.38
N GLY A 29 23.61 -13.08 9.54
CA GLY A 29 23.52 -14.51 9.82
C GLY A 29 22.28 -15.17 9.18
N ILE A 30 22.00 -16.39 9.60
CA ILE A 30 20.78 -17.10 9.20
C ILE A 30 19.68 -16.77 10.20
N ASN A 31 18.77 -15.91 9.78
CA ASN A 31 17.56 -15.59 10.55
C ASN A 31 16.41 -16.46 10.09
N SER A 32 15.61 -16.94 11.02
CA SER A 32 14.36 -17.62 10.72
C SER A 32 13.23 -16.61 10.70
N SER A 33 12.39 -16.70 9.68
CA SER A 33 11.12 -16.00 9.64
C SER A 33 10.05 -16.75 10.41
N VAL A 34 9.04 -16.02 10.87
CA VAL A 34 7.83 -16.59 11.46
C VAL A 34 6.67 -16.30 10.52
N GLU A 35 5.94 -17.33 10.12
CA GLU A 35 4.68 -17.16 9.42
C GLU A 35 3.67 -16.51 10.37
N THR A 36 3.21 -15.31 10.02
CA THR A 36 2.26 -14.54 10.83
C THR A 36 0.83 -14.63 10.33
N TYR A 37 0.66 -15.10 9.10
CA TYR A 37 -0.64 -15.32 8.46
C TYR A 37 -0.48 -16.29 7.29
N GLY A 38 -1.30 -17.33 7.26
CA GLY A 38 -1.21 -18.39 6.26
C GLY A 38 -1.93 -18.07 4.95
N GLY A 39 -1.81 -18.98 4.00
CA GLY A 39 -2.39 -18.88 2.65
C GLY A 39 -1.51 -18.08 1.71
N ASP A 40 -2.10 -17.25 0.84
CA ASP A 40 -1.35 -16.34 -0.01
C ASP A 40 -1.00 -15.06 0.76
N GLY A 41 0.24 -14.64 0.70
CA GLY A 41 0.67 -13.33 1.19
C GLY A 41 0.81 -12.36 0.03
N ALA A 42 0.24 -11.16 0.18
CA ALA A 42 0.33 -10.08 -0.79
C ALA A 42 1.13 -8.89 -0.23
N TYR A 43 0.71 -7.66 -0.52
CA TYR A 43 1.37 -6.45 -0.02
C TYR A 43 1.46 -6.42 1.50
N SER A 44 2.62 -6.03 1.99
CA SER A 44 2.90 -5.92 3.41
C SER A 44 3.71 -4.66 3.68
N PHE A 45 3.38 -3.95 4.75
CA PHE A 45 4.00 -2.67 5.09
C PHE A 45 4.38 -2.63 6.56
N PHE A 46 5.51 -2.02 6.87
CA PHE A 46 5.76 -1.51 8.19
C PHE A 46 5.42 -0.04 8.26
N ASP A 47 5.03 0.43 9.44
CA ASP A 47 5.02 1.85 9.77
C ASP A 47 6.43 2.44 9.66
N GLN A 48 6.54 3.62 9.05
CA GLN A 48 7.82 4.28 8.73
C GLN A 48 7.96 5.65 9.40
N ASP A 49 6.95 6.15 10.13
CA ASP A 49 7.00 7.48 10.74
C ASP A 49 7.80 7.51 12.06
N GLY A 50 8.09 6.34 12.61
CA GLY A 50 8.86 6.17 13.84
C GLY A 50 8.10 6.49 15.12
N THR A 51 6.79 6.76 15.05
CA THR A 51 5.96 7.04 16.22
C THR A 51 5.27 5.80 16.77
N ASP A 52 4.97 4.86 15.91
CA ASP A 52 4.29 3.61 16.21
C ASP A 52 5.11 2.41 15.74
N GLN A 53 4.73 1.22 16.21
CA GLN A 53 5.32 -0.02 15.70
C GLN A 53 4.21 -0.99 15.33
N TYR A 54 3.79 -0.93 14.08
CA TYR A 54 2.88 -1.90 13.51
C TYR A 54 3.34 -2.33 12.12
N TYR A 55 2.81 -3.45 11.68
CA TYR A 55 2.86 -3.83 10.28
C TYR A 55 1.45 -4.15 9.77
N ILE A 56 1.25 -3.95 8.47
CA ILE A 56 0.05 -4.35 7.75
C ILE A 56 0.40 -5.56 6.90
N ARG A 57 -0.54 -6.49 6.82
CA ARG A 57 -0.50 -7.64 5.92
C ARG A 57 -1.80 -7.72 5.14
N ASN A 58 -1.71 -8.19 3.90
CA ASN A 58 -2.86 -8.45 3.06
C ASN A 58 -2.81 -9.90 2.56
N TYR A 59 -3.97 -10.58 2.56
CA TYR A 59 -4.10 -11.92 1.99
C TYR A 59 -4.14 -11.83 0.46
N VAL A 60 -5.31 -11.62 -0.12
CA VAL A 60 -5.51 -11.42 -1.57
C VAL A 60 -6.66 -10.43 -1.80
N TYR A 61 -6.73 -9.81 -2.95
CA TYR A 61 -7.74 -8.80 -3.28
C TYR A 61 -7.80 -7.72 -2.17
N ASN A 62 -9.01 -7.32 -1.75
CA ASN A 62 -9.22 -6.49 -0.57
C ASN A 62 -9.63 -7.32 0.66
N ASN A 63 -9.20 -8.58 0.72
CA ASN A 63 -9.55 -9.52 1.79
C ASN A 63 -8.37 -9.76 2.73
N GLY A 64 -8.67 -9.95 4.02
CA GLY A 64 -7.67 -10.29 5.01
C GLY A 64 -6.62 -9.20 5.23
N ILE A 65 -7.02 -7.92 5.11
CA ILE A 65 -6.16 -6.79 5.42
C ILE A 65 -6.18 -6.59 6.93
N ASN A 66 -5.04 -6.81 7.59
CA ASN A 66 -4.92 -6.69 9.03
C ASN A 66 -3.70 -5.86 9.41
N LEU A 67 -3.86 -5.02 10.43
CA LEU A 67 -2.77 -4.38 11.15
C LEU A 67 -2.42 -5.21 12.37
N TYR A 68 -1.13 -5.42 12.60
CA TYR A 68 -0.60 -6.05 13.81
C TYR A 68 0.30 -5.06 14.54
N ASN A 69 -0.06 -4.72 15.76
CA ASN A 69 0.69 -3.81 16.60
C ASN A 69 1.75 -4.61 17.39
N LEU A 70 3.01 -4.30 17.17
CA LEU A 70 4.15 -4.98 17.78
C LEU A 70 4.31 -4.64 19.27
N SER A 71 3.85 -3.46 19.70
CA SER A 71 4.02 -3.00 21.08
C SER A 71 3.09 -3.72 22.07
N ASN A 72 1.89 -4.11 21.62
CA ASN A 72 0.88 -4.74 22.48
C ASN A 72 0.38 -6.10 21.96
N ASN A 73 0.93 -6.59 20.85
CA ASN A 73 0.57 -7.86 20.21
C ASN A 73 -0.92 -7.95 19.80
N GLN A 74 -1.58 -6.82 19.52
CA GLN A 74 -2.96 -6.82 19.09
C GLN A 74 -3.06 -6.79 17.56
N SER A 75 -4.06 -7.50 17.03
CA SER A 75 -4.42 -7.46 15.61
C SER A 75 -5.73 -6.73 15.42
N ILE A 76 -5.77 -5.84 14.41
CA ILE A 76 -6.95 -5.09 14.00
C ILE A 76 -7.28 -5.50 12.57
N THR A 77 -8.51 -5.92 12.32
CA THR A 77 -8.97 -6.19 10.96
C THR A 77 -9.36 -4.89 10.29
N ILE A 78 -8.56 -4.45 9.31
CA ILE A 78 -8.84 -3.27 8.49
C ILE A 78 -9.97 -3.60 7.50
N ASN A 79 -9.83 -4.72 6.79
CA ASN A 79 -10.85 -5.17 5.84
C ASN A 79 -10.89 -6.69 5.70
N SER A 80 -12.11 -7.23 5.61
CA SER A 80 -12.38 -8.66 5.41
C SER A 80 -13.42 -8.91 4.33
N GLU A 81 -13.58 -8.01 3.38
CA GLU A 81 -14.49 -8.21 2.26
C GLU A 81 -14.07 -9.44 1.45
N SER A 82 -14.96 -10.42 1.38
CA SER A 82 -14.74 -11.64 0.62
C SER A 82 -15.14 -11.42 -0.83
N SER A 83 -14.39 -10.64 -1.56
CA SER A 83 -14.73 -10.36 -2.95
C SER A 83 -13.52 -10.36 -3.85
N SER A 84 -13.76 -10.58 -5.11
CA SER A 84 -12.79 -10.41 -6.20
C SER A 84 -12.63 -8.93 -6.61
N ILE A 85 -12.88 -7.98 -5.70
CA ILE A 85 -12.64 -6.56 -5.95
C ILE A 85 -11.14 -6.28 -5.82
N GLY A 86 -10.59 -5.61 -6.79
CA GLY A 86 -9.17 -5.40 -6.94
C GLY A 86 -8.49 -6.50 -7.76
N SER A 87 -7.21 -6.72 -7.52
CA SER A 87 -6.39 -7.76 -8.15
C SER A 87 -6.07 -8.87 -7.17
N PHE A 88 -5.73 -10.06 -7.64
CA PHE A 88 -5.34 -11.18 -6.77
C PHE A 88 -4.20 -10.76 -5.84
N ILE A 89 -3.06 -10.38 -6.37
CA ILE A 89 -2.06 -9.59 -5.61
C ILE A 89 -2.46 -8.13 -5.79
N ASN A 90 -3.05 -7.55 -4.76
CA ASN A 90 -3.72 -6.28 -4.86
C ASN A 90 -2.79 -5.11 -4.53
N PRO A 91 -2.50 -4.19 -5.47
CA PRO A 91 -1.63 -3.05 -5.23
C PRO A 91 -2.17 -2.15 -4.10
N GLN A 92 -1.27 -1.74 -3.23
CA GLN A 92 -1.57 -0.92 -2.06
C GLN A 92 -0.43 0.07 -1.79
N GLY A 93 -0.72 1.13 -1.04
CA GLY A 93 0.26 2.08 -0.51
C GLY A 93 -0.13 2.53 0.89
N LEU A 94 0.84 2.60 1.79
CA LEU A 94 0.64 3.06 3.18
C LEU A 94 1.21 4.47 3.34
N ASP A 95 0.37 5.38 3.80
CA ASP A 95 0.82 6.65 4.38
C ASP A 95 1.02 6.45 5.88
N SER A 96 2.27 6.28 6.27
CA SER A 96 2.64 6.07 7.67
C SER A 96 2.45 7.33 8.52
N ASN A 97 2.58 8.52 7.94
CA ASN A 97 2.43 9.76 8.72
C ASN A 97 0.98 10.01 9.16
N LEU A 98 0.02 9.59 8.33
CA LEU A 98 -1.40 9.78 8.60
C LEU A 98 -2.13 8.48 8.95
N ASP A 99 -1.44 7.35 8.96
CA ASP A 99 -2.00 6.01 9.20
C ASP A 99 -3.18 5.70 8.27
N ILE A 100 -2.95 5.92 6.98
CA ILE A 100 -3.95 5.68 5.94
C ILE A 100 -3.43 4.65 4.94
N LEU A 101 -4.23 3.61 4.71
CA LEU A 101 -3.95 2.63 3.67
C LEU A 101 -4.80 2.92 2.44
N TYR A 102 -4.14 2.97 1.28
CA TYR A 102 -4.76 3.06 -0.04
C TYR A 102 -4.64 1.72 -0.75
N SER A 103 -5.68 1.31 -1.46
CA SER A 103 -5.75 0.00 -2.09
C SER A 103 -6.51 0.07 -3.41
N ASN A 104 -6.07 -0.66 -4.43
CA ASN A 104 -6.88 -0.83 -5.64
C ASN A 104 -8.24 -1.46 -5.28
N TYR A 105 -9.32 -0.80 -5.69
CA TYR A 105 -10.70 -1.21 -5.41
C TYR A 105 -11.53 -1.33 -6.71
N SER A 106 -10.85 -1.55 -7.81
CA SER A 106 -11.49 -1.65 -9.12
C SER A 106 -12.32 -2.94 -9.24
N SER A 107 -13.44 -2.86 -9.94
CA SER A 107 -14.32 -3.99 -10.22
C SER A 107 -14.78 -3.95 -11.67
N GLY A 108 -14.46 -4.98 -12.43
CA GLY A 108 -14.73 -4.99 -13.88
C GLY A 108 -14.02 -3.85 -14.60
N SER A 109 -14.78 -2.99 -15.26
CA SER A 109 -14.28 -1.78 -15.93
C SER A 109 -14.17 -0.56 -15.01
N ASP A 110 -14.71 -0.63 -13.80
CA ASP A 110 -14.81 0.52 -12.92
C ASP A 110 -13.53 0.64 -12.09
N ALA A 111 -12.71 1.61 -12.43
CA ALA A 111 -11.49 1.91 -11.70
C ALA A 111 -11.80 2.70 -10.43
N ALA A 112 -11.24 2.27 -9.30
CA ALA A 112 -11.41 2.93 -8.02
C ALA A 112 -10.23 2.64 -7.09
N ILE A 113 -10.04 3.54 -6.12
CA ILE A 113 -9.12 3.38 -5.00
C ILE A 113 -9.96 3.35 -3.72
N ARG A 114 -9.67 2.43 -2.81
CA ARG A 114 -10.22 2.43 -1.46
C ARG A 114 -9.22 3.07 -0.51
N ARG A 115 -9.68 4.09 0.22
CA ARG A 115 -8.98 4.67 1.34
C ARG A 115 -9.50 4.07 2.63
N TYR A 116 -8.60 3.58 3.48
CA TYR A 116 -8.88 3.13 4.84
C TYR A 116 -8.19 4.09 5.80
N ALA A 117 -8.96 4.86 6.59
CA ALA A 117 -8.46 5.78 7.60
C ALA A 117 -8.82 5.28 9.02
N GLY A 118 -8.08 5.75 10.05
CA GLY A 118 -8.29 5.31 11.42
C GLY A 118 -7.90 3.86 11.67
N ILE A 119 -6.92 3.34 10.93
CA ILE A 119 -6.56 1.90 10.90
C ILE A 119 -6.00 1.35 12.21
N LYS A 120 -5.55 2.23 13.12
CA LYS A 120 -4.97 1.83 14.43
C LYS A 120 -6.02 1.51 15.50
N SER A 121 -7.30 1.74 15.24
CA SER A 121 -8.35 1.56 16.24
C SER A 121 -9.51 0.72 15.71
N GLN A 122 -9.73 -0.42 16.35
CA GLN A 122 -10.86 -1.30 16.01
C GLN A 122 -12.19 -0.54 16.12
N GLY A 123 -13.00 -0.60 15.07
CA GLY A 123 -14.33 0.02 15.01
C GLY A 123 -14.37 1.48 14.60
N THR A 124 -13.23 2.11 14.35
CA THR A 124 -13.14 3.49 13.85
C THR A 124 -12.65 3.58 12.41
N ILE A 125 -12.46 2.45 11.74
CA ILE A 125 -11.91 2.41 10.38
C ILE A 125 -12.94 2.95 9.39
N GLU A 126 -12.60 4.06 8.78
CA GLU A 126 -13.40 4.67 7.73
C GLU A 126 -12.98 4.14 6.36
N LYS A 127 -13.97 3.72 5.55
CA LYS A 127 -13.76 3.15 4.23
C LYS A 127 -14.39 4.03 3.17
N THR A 128 -13.57 4.74 2.40
CA THR A 128 -14.03 5.65 1.35
C THR A 128 -13.55 5.17 -0.01
N SER A 129 -14.46 5.09 -0.99
CA SER A 129 -14.09 4.85 -2.39
C SER A 129 -13.79 6.18 -3.07
N LEU A 130 -12.61 6.28 -3.66
CA LEU A 130 -12.14 7.42 -4.43
C LEU A 130 -12.21 7.07 -5.92
N THR A 131 -12.89 7.91 -6.69
CA THR A 131 -13.06 7.76 -8.15
C THR A 131 -12.86 9.09 -8.84
N SER A 132 -12.39 9.06 -10.08
CA SER A 132 -12.21 10.25 -10.90
C SER A 132 -12.28 9.88 -12.37
N THR A 133 -12.59 10.85 -13.22
CA THR A 133 -12.46 10.73 -14.68
C THR A 133 -11.01 10.62 -15.14
N GLU A 134 -10.05 11.04 -14.31
CA GLU A 134 -8.61 10.88 -14.58
C GLU A 134 -8.16 9.42 -14.37
N LEU A 135 -8.82 8.68 -13.49
CA LEU A 135 -8.51 7.27 -13.24
C LEU A 135 -9.31 6.38 -14.19
N VAL A 136 -8.87 6.31 -15.44
CA VAL A 136 -9.59 5.59 -16.51
C VAL A 136 -9.34 4.08 -16.52
N SER A 137 -8.33 3.61 -15.80
CA SER A 137 -7.99 2.19 -15.75
C SER A 137 -7.50 1.76 -14.37
N ARG A 138 -7.49 0.43 -14.16
CA ARG A 138 -7.17 -0.18 -12.84
C ARG A 138 -5.77 0.21 -12.36
N PRO A 139 -5.63 0.66 -11.09
CA PRO A 139 -4.35 0.83 -10.43
C PRO A 139 -3.51 -0.46 -10.39
N THR A 140 -2.22 -0.34 -10.65
CA THR A 140 -1.25 -1.44 -10.63
C THR A 140 -0.05 -1.17 -9.72
N ALA A 141 0.20 0.10 -9.38
CA ALA A 141 1.25 0.51 -8.47
C ALA A 141 0.79 1.73 -7.65
N PHE A 142 1.30 1.84 -6.43
CA PHE A 142 1.07 2.97 -5.54
C PHE A 142 2.37 3.34 -4.85
N THR A 143 2.67 4.63 -4.78
CA THR A 143 3.65 5.16 -3.82
C THR A 143 3.11 6.41 -3.15
N VAL A 144 3.39 6.56 -1.87
CA VAL A 144 3.05 7.75 -1.07
C VAL A 144 4.26 8.66 -1.03
N SER A 145 4.05 9.97 -1.21
CA SER A 145 5.13 10.94 -1.16
C SER A 145 5.79 10.96 0.23
N PRO A 146 7.10 10.76 0.31
CA PRO A 146 7.84 10.95 1.57
C PRO A 146 8.10 12.43 1.89
N TYR A 147 7.74 13.33 0.99
CA TYR A 147 8.02 14.78 1.09
C TYR A 147 6.85 15.56 1.68
N THR A 148 5.63 15.01 1.65
CA THR A 148 4.43 15.62 2.24
C THR A 148 3.96 14.79 3.43
N THR A 149 4.18 15.27 4.66
CA THR A 149 3.86 14.51 5.89
C THR A 149 2.59 14.98 6.59
N SER A 150 2.03 16.11 6.17
CA SER A 150 0.79 16.70 6.75
C SER A 150 -0.46 16.45 5.88
N SER A 151 -0.29 15.92 4.69
CA SER A 151 -1.33 15.49 3.76
C SER A 151 -0.83 14.32 2.93
N SER A 152 -1.73 13.48 2.43
CA SER A 152 -1.36 12.38 1.55
C SER A 152 -1.24 12.85 0.11
N THR A 153 -0.05 12.68 -0.47
CA THR A 153 0.17 12.77 -1.92
C THR A 153 0.56 11.41 -2.45
N LEU A 154 -0.19 10.90 -3.42
CA LEU A 154 0.03 9.59 -4.02
C LEU A 154 0.44 9.72 -5.48
N LEU A 155 1.31 8.82 -5.93
CA LEU A 155 1.41 8.44 -7.34
C LEU A 155 0.79 7.06 -7.53
N VAL A 156 -0.02 6.95 -8.57
CA VAL A 156 -0.74 5.72 -8.91
C VAL A 156 -0.44 5.38 -10.36
N GLY A 157 0.26 4.27 -10.57
CA GLY A 157 0.44 3.67 -11.89
C GLY A 157 -0.78 2.83 -12.29
N THR A 158 -1.10 2.79 -13.58
CA THR A 158 -2.25 2.06 -14.08
C THR A 158 -1.90 0.99 -15.12
N VAL A 159 -2.85 0.10 -15.40
CA VAL A 159 -2.69 -0.97 -16.40
C VAL A 159 -2.53 -0.45 -17.83
N LEU A 160 -2.99 0.77 -18.12
CA LEU A 160 -2.88 1.38 -19.45
C LEU A 160 -1.69 2.34 -19.60
N GLY A 161 -0.86 2.50 -18.56
CA GLY A 161 0.34 3.33 -18.60
C GLY A 161 0.16 4.74 -18.05
N ASP A 162 -1.03 5.10 -17.56
CA ASP A 162 -1.22 6.40 -16.92
C ASP A 162 -0.48 6.46 -15.58
N ILE A 163 0.00 7.63 -15.23
CA ILE A 163 0.50 7.97 -13.91
C ILE A 163 -0.37 9.07 -13.35
N ILE A 164 -1.14 8.74 -12.33
CA ILE A 164 -2.09 9.64 -11.70
C ILE A 164 -1.52 10.14 -10.40
N LYS A 165 -1.38 11.46 -10.24
CA LYS A 165 -1.07 12.12 -8.97
C LYS A 165 -2.36 12.47 -8.25
N LEU A 166 -2.47 12.08 -6.98
CA LEU A 166 -3.53 12.49 -6.08
C LEU A 166 -2.92 13.37 -4.99
N GLU A 167 -3.34 14.60 -4.87
CA GLU A 167 -2.99 15.50 -3.76
C GLU A 167 -4.18 15.62 -2.80
N ASN A 168 -3.92 15.73 -1.50
CA ASN A 168 -4.93 15.72 -0.42
C ASN A 168 -5.81 14.46 -0.43
N ALA A 169 -5.19 13.31 -0.64
CA ALA A 169 -5.89 12.04 -0.77
C ALA A 169 -6.56 11.57 0.55
N GLU A 170 -6.13 12.10 1.68
CA GLU A 170 -6.75 11.90 3.01
C GLU A 170 -8.12 12.57 3.15
N ALA A 171 -8.40 13.58 2.33
CA ALA A 171 -9.64 14.36 2.39
C ALA A 171 -10.40 14.31 1.05
N THR A 172 -10.37 15.39 0.31
CA THR A 172 -10.95 15.50 -1.05
C THR A 172 -9.81 15.62 -2.04
N PRO A 173 -9.47 14.55 -2.77
CA PRO A 173 -8.30 14.54 -3.62
C PRO A 173 -8.46 15.44 -4.86
N THR A 174 -7.36 16.11 -5.21
CA THR A 174 -7.14 16.67 -6.53
C THR A 174 -6.42 15.62 -7.37
N TRP A 175 -6.98 15.31 -8.53
CA TRP A 175 -6.48 14.29 -9.46
C TRP A 175 -5.81 14.93 -10.66
N THR A 176 -4.64 14.44 -11.02
CA THR A 176 -3.90 14.89 -12.20
C THR A 176 -3.25 13.72 -12.89
N ASN A 177 -3.57 13.47 -14.16
CA ASN A 177 -2.75 12.58 -14.97
C ASN A 177 -1.48 13.34 -15.39
N ILE A 178 -0.34 12.89 -14.87
CA ILE A 178 0.97 13.51 -15.15
C ILE A 178 1.69 12.89 -16.36
N GLU A 179 1.25 11.72 -16.82
CA GLU A 179 1.66 11.14 -18.09
C GLU A 179 0.80 11.74 -19.21
N THR A 180 1.18 12.92 -19.71
CA THR A 180 0.40 13.69 -20.68
C THR A 180 0.82 13.47 -22.15
N LEU A 181 1.94 12.79 -22.36
CA LEU A 181 2.51 12.60 -23.70
C LEU A 181 2.08 11.29 -24.35
N ASN A 182 1.44 10.39 -23.61
CA ASN A 182 1.05 9.04 -24.01
C ASN A 182 2.23 8.25 -24.63
N VAL A 183 3.41 8.40 -24.02
CA VAL A 183 4.65 7.71 -24.47
C VAL A 183 4.83 6.37 -23.77
N ILE A 184 4.19 6.18 -22.62
CA ILE A 184 4.27 4.91 -21.87
C ILE A 184 3.30 3.92 -22.51
N VAL A 185 3.84 2.83 -23.02
CA VAL A 185 3.07 1.73 -23.60
C VAL A 185 3.23 0.50 -22.74
N GLY A 186 2.14 0.06 -22.09
CA GLY A 186 2.11 -1.10 -21.21
C GLY A 186 1.61 -0.76 -19.82
N SER A 187 1.63 -1.75 -18.94
CA SER A 187 1.21 -1.60 -17.55
C SER A 187 2.34 -1.04 -16.69
N ILE A 188 2.05 -0.03 -15.88
CA ILE A 188 2.99 0.42 -14.85
C ILE A 188 3.15 -0.72 -13.84
N SER A 189 4.36 -1.23 -13.67
CA SER A 189 4.65 -2.28 -12.69
C SER A 189 5.11 -1.72 -11.35
N ASP A 190 5.73 -0.53 -11.37
CA ASP A 190 6.11 0.19 -10.17
C ASP A 190 6.29 1.68 -10.45
N VAL A 191 6.11 2.51 -9.41
CA VAL A 191 6.32 3.96 -9.44
C VAL A 191 6.90 4.40 -8.11
N GLU A 192 8.00 5.17 -8.16
CA GLU A 192 8.70 5.63 -6.96
C GLU A 192 9.14 7.09 -7.09
N TYR A 193 9.20 7.79 -5.96
CA TYR A 193 9.82 9.10 -5.88
C TYR A 193 11.34 9.00 -5.84
N GLY A 194 12.01 9.90 -6.51
CA GLY A 194 13.47 10.05 -6.48
C GLY A 194 13.97 10.96 -5.37
N ALA A 195 14.92 11.82 -5.70
CA ALA A 195 15.53 12.75 -4.74
C ALA A 195 14.63 13.95 -4.36
N SER A 196 13.52 14.13 -5.06
CA SER A 196 12.51 15.15 -4.79
C SER A 196 11.14 14.69 -5.26
N GLU A 197 10.09 15.42 -4.88
CA GLU A 197 8.72 15.13 -5.33
C GLU A 197 8.52 15.28 -6.85
N ASN A 198 9.45 15.94 -7.54
CA ASN A 198 9.42 16.09 -8.99
C ASN A 198 10.25 15.03 -9.74
N ASP A 199 11.01 14.22 -9.02
CA ASP A 199 11.80 13.13 -9.61
C ASP A 199 11.02 11.83 -9.43
N ILE A 200 10.59 11.23 -10.53
CA ILE A 200 9.77 10.04 -10.51
C ILE A 200 10.44 8.95 -11.35
N PHE A 201 10.57 7.77 -10.77
CA PHE A 201 11.03 6.57 -11.45
C PHE A 201 9.83 5.66 -11.74
N VAL A 202 9.77 5.13 -12.95
CA VAL A 202 8.66 4.28 -13.39
C VAL A 202 9.22 3.03 -14.05
N THR A 203 8.68 1.88 -13.71
CA THR A 203 8.92 0.62 -14.43
C THR A 203 7.66 0.20 -15.17
N VAL A 204 7.82 -0.35 -16.35
CA VAL A 204 6.73 -0.70 -17.26
C VAL A 204 6.87 -2.15 -17.68
N HIS A 205 5.75 -2.87 -17.67
CA HIS A 205 5.63 -4.22 -18.22
C HIS A 205 4.80 -4.18 -19.51
N ASN A 206 5.40 -4.68 -20.60
CA ASN A 206 4.79 -4.83 -21.92
C ASN A 206 4.50 -6.31 -22.22
#